data_e4cf79e6f4df205882bb7a1d196569c4
#
_entry.id   e4cf79e6f4df205882bb7a1d196569c4
#
_cell.length_a   1.000
_cell.length_b   1.000
_cell.length_c   1.000
_cell.angle_alpha   90.00
_cell.angle_beta   90.00
_cell.angle_gamma   90.00
#
_symmetry.space_group_name_H-M   'P 1'
#
loop_
_entity.id
_entity.type
_entity.pdbx_description
1 polymer ?
#
loop_
_entity_poly.entity_id
_entity_poly.type
_entity_poly.pdbx_seq_one_letter_code
_entity_poly.pdbx_strand_id
1 'polypeptide(L)'
;MLLEQTHDKLIAMKLFGMAAALKDRLARRDHQDLSKPEFLGLLVDDEWLYRENRKLTARLKVAKFKQRAAAIENIDYSTPRGLRKDQVLELAQNRWIKAHESMLIIGPSGSGKSFVAQAFGLNACRSGFSVQYLRMPALLTLFVQARAQGTYDRLLKRLAKINLLIVDDFALGSLSDPQKQDFLEAIEERYGSGALTITSQLPVIDWHEYLGGGRVADAILDRIVHASHRIEISSKDSMRKPRLDLPHAGQSDI
;
A
#
# COMPACT_ATOMS: atom_id res chain seq x y z
N MET A 1 -20.50 40.39 -9.23
CA MET A 1 -20.49 40.85 -7.81
C MET A 1 -20.97 39.82 -6.80
N LEU A 2 -22.27 39.44 -6.73
CA LEU A 2 -22.74 38.51 -5.71
C LEU A 2 -22.09 37.11 -5.80
N LEU A 3 -21.87 36.62 -7.01
CA LEU A 3 -21.26 35.33 -7.28
C LEU A 3 -19.78 35.29 -6.90
N GLU A 4 -19.02 36.30 -7.22
CA GLU A 4 -17.59 36.45 -6.84
C GLU A 4 -17.44 36.50 -5.33
N GLN A 5 -18.30 37.30 -4.66
CA GLN A 5 -18.30 37.32 -3.19
C GLN A 5 -18.64 35.97 -2.56
N THR A 6 -19.52 35.18 -3.18
CA THR A 6 -19.85 33.83 -2.70
C THR A 6 -18.68 32.90 -2.91
N HIS A 7 -18.04 32.93 -4.07
CA HIS A 7 -16.83 32.15 -4.36
C HIS A 7 -15.70 32.45 -3.37
N ASP A 8 -15.44 33.75 -3.11
CA ASP A 8 -14.38 34.15 -2.17
C ASP A 8 -14.68 33.69 -0.73
N LYS A 9 -15.94 33.72 -0.32
CA LYS A 9 -16.37 33.18 0.99
C LYS A 9 -16.15 31.65 1.06
N LEU A 10 -16.48 30.90 0.00
CA LEU A 10 -16.23 29.47 -0.05
C LEU A 10 -14.74 29.15 0.06
N ILE A 11 -13.88 29.91 -0.62
CA ILE A 11 -12.42 29.78 -0.50
C ILE A 11 -11.96 30.09 0.93
N ALA A 12 -12.43 31.19 1.53
CA ALA A 12 -12.11 31.55 2.91
C ALA A 12 -12.53 30.47 3.91
N MET A 13 -13.67 29.80 3.69
CA MET A 13 -14.16 28.66 4.45
C MET A 13 -13.45 27.34 4.12
N LYS A 14 -12.48 27.33 3.21
CA LYS A 14 -11.75 26.14 2.73
C LYS A 14 -12.66 25.09 2.05
N LEU A 15 -13.74 25.54 1.41
CA LEU A 15 -14.66 24.73 0.62
C LEU A 15 -14.25 24.76 -0.87
N PHE A 16 -13.06 24.27 -1.16
CA PHE A 16 -12.40 24.40 -2.46
C PHE A 16 -13.11 23.63 -3.58
N GLY A 17 -13.63 22.44 -3.29
CA GLY A 17 -14.39 21.62 -4.23
C GLY A 17 -15.69 22.30 -4.63
N MET A 18 -16.44 22.82 -3.64
CA MET A 18 -17.68 23.56 -3.85
C MET A 18 -17.43 24.85 -4.62
N ALA A 19 -16.34 25.59 -4.31
CA ALA A 19 -15.99 26.81 -5.02
C ALA A 19 -15.68 26.55 -6.51
N ALA A 20 -14.89 25.51 -6.80
CA ALA A 20 -14.58 25.11 -8.18
C ALA A 20 -15.83 24.65 -8.94
N ALA A 21 -16.64 23.79 -8.32
CA ALA A 21 -17.88 23.27 -8.92
C ALA A 21 -18.91 24.38 -9.19
N LEU A 22 -19.06 25.34 -8.28
CA LEU A 22 -19.95 26.49 -8.47
C LEU A 22 -19.57 27.26 -9.75
N LYS A 23 -18.29 27.57 -9.92
CA LYS A 23 -17.79 28.29 -11.10
C LYS A 23 -18.01 27.51 -12.38
N ASP A 24 -17.68 26.22 -12.39
CA ASP A 24 -17.80 25.34 -13.56
C ASP A 24 -19.24 25.11 -13.98
N ARG A 25 -20.16 24.81 -13.04
CA ARG A 25 -21.56 24.56 -13.33
C ARG A 25 -22.28 25.80 -13.85
N LEU A 26 -21.96 26.96 -13.32
CA LEU A 26 -22.51 28.22 -13.80
C LEU A 26 -22.01 28.59 -15.21
N ALA A 27 -20.73 28.30 -15.51
CA ALA A 27 -20.17 28.52 -16.84
C ALA A 27 -20.80 27.61 -17.91
N ARG A 28 -21.08 26.35 -17.58
CA ARG A 28 -21.67 25.35 -18.49
C ARG A 28 -23.18 25.44 -18.60
N ARG A 29 -23.85 26.24 -17.76
CA ARG A 29 -25.30 26.35 -17.62
C ARG A 29 -26.00 25.01 -17.27
N ASP A 30 -25.27 24.07 -16.68
CA ASP A 30 -25.76 22.72 -16.28
C ASP A 30 -26.79 22.78 -15.14
N HIS A 31 -27.09 23.98 -14.64
CA HIS A 31 -27.98 24.22 -13.50
C HIS A 31 -29.40 24.63 -13.92
N GLN A 32 -29.66 24.89 -15.21
CA GLN A 32 -30.93 25.47 -15.65
C GLN A 32 -32.15 24.57 -15.42
N ASP A 33 -31.93 23.26 -15.46
CA ASP A 33 -33.00 22.25 -15.28
C ASP A 33 -33.04 21.67 -13.84
N LEU A 34 -32.16 22.14 -12.95
CA LEU A 34 -32.08 21.66 -11.58
C LEU A 34 -32.89 22.51 -10.62
N SER A 35 -33.60 21.87 -9.69
CA SER A 35 -34.16 22.57 -8.55
C SER A 35 -33.05 23.13 -7.64
N LYS A 36 -33.36 24.15 -6.85
CA LYS A 36 -32.38 24.73 -5.90
C LYS A 36 -31.79 23.71 -4.92
N PRO A 37 -32.58 22.77 -4.32
CA PRO A 37 -32.05 21.72 -3.46
C PRO A 37 -31.11 20.76 -4.18
N GLU A 38 -31.44 20.35 -5.43
CA GLU A 38 -30.57 19.46 -6.23
C GLU A 38 -29.23 20.14 -6.56
N PHE A 39 -29.27 21.41 -6.99
CA PHE A 39 -28.05 22.17 -7.25
C PHE A 39 -27.16 22.27 -6.01
N LEU A 40 -27.74 22.55 -4.84
CA LEU A 40 -26.99 22.61 -3.57
C LEU A 40 -26.43 21.23 -3.22
N GLY A 41 -27.20 20.16 -3.38
CA GLY A 41 -26.75 18.78 -3.14
C GLY A 41 -25.51 18.44 -3.97
N LEU A 42 -25.54 18.74 -5.26
CA LEU A 42 -24.41 18.53 -6.16
C LEU A 42 -23.16 19.31 -5.74
N LEU A 43 -23.30 20.54 -5.26
CA LEU A 43 -22.16 21.33 -4.76
C LEU A 43 -21.55 20.72 -3.49
N VAL A 44 -22.39 20.19 -2.59
CA VAL A 44 -21.94 19.48 -1.38
C VAL A 44 -21.21 18.18 -1.74
N ASP A 45 -21.73 17.44 -2.70
CA ASP A 45 -21.10 16.21 -3.19
C ASP A 45 -19.72 16.49 -3.83
N ASP A 46 -19.61 17.57 -4.60
CA ASP A 46 -18.31 17.99 -5.19
C ASP A 46 -17.28 18.35 -4.11
N GLU A 47 -17.69 19.01 -3.01
CA GLU A 47 -16.80 19.29 -1.88
C GLU A 47 -16.39 18.00 -1.15
N TRP A 48 -17.34 17.10 -0.95
CA TRP A 48 -17.07 15.79 -0.34
C TRP A 48 -16.05 15.00 -1.15
N LEU A 49 -16.28 14.86 -2.45
CA LEU A 49 -15.37 14.17 -3.37
C LEU A 49 -13.98 14.83 -3.40
N TYR A 50 -13.92 16.16 -3.43
CA TYR A 50 -12.66 16.90 -3.37
C TYR A 50 -11.87 16.54 -2.10
N ARG A 51 -12.54 16.55 -0.93
CA ARG A 51 -11.90 16.19 0.34
C ARG A 51 -11.43 14.75 0.38
N GLU A 52 -12.25 13.80 -0.06
CA GLU A 52 -11.86 12.39 -0.08
C GLU A 52 -10.70 12.13 -1.04
N ASN A 53 -10.70 12.74 -2.23
CA ASN A 53 -9.59 12.65 -3.18
C ASN A 53 -8.30 13.26 -2.61
N ARG A 54 -8.39 14.36 -1.90
CA ARG A 54 -7.24 14.98 -1.22
C ARG A 54 -6.68 14.08 -0.11
N LYS A 55 -7.55 13.47 0.70
CA LYS A 55 -7.13 12.50 1.73
C LYS A 55 -6.47 11.27 1.10
N LEU A 56 -7.06 10.72 0.03
CA LEU A 56 -6.48 9.59 -0.69
C LEU A 56 -5.11 9.93 -1.27
N THR A 57 -4.97 11.08 -1.92
CA THR A 57 -3.70 11.55 -2.46
C THR A 57 -2.63 11.67 -1.36
N ALA A 58 -2.98 12.19 -0.20
CA ALA A 58 -2.07 12.28 0.94
C ALA A 58 -1.64 10.88 1.44
N ARG A 59 -2.58 9.92 1.56
CA ARG A 59 -2.27 8.53 1.92
C ARG A 59 -1.32 7.87 0.91
N LEU A 60 -1.59 8.03 -0.38
CA LEU A 60 -0.75 7.47 -1.45
C LEU A 60 0.66 8.06 -1.45
N LYS A 61 0.79 9.36 -1.17
CA LYS A 61 2.10 10.01 -1.04
C LYS A 61 2.92 9.42 0.12
N VAL A 62 2.28 9.11 1.24
CA VAL A 62 2.93 8.47 2.40
C VAL A 62 3.25 7.01 2.11
N ALA A 63 2.38 6.28 1.44
CA ALA A 63 2.52 4.86 1.15
C ALA A 63 3.77 4.54 0.31
N LYS A 64 4.18 5.44 -0.59
CA LYS A 64 5.39 5.31 -1.44
C LYS A 64 5.41 4.04 -2.30
N PHE A 65 4.26 3.67 -2.87
CA PHE A 65 4.19 2.55 -3.80
C PHE A 65 5.10 2.76 -5.02
N LYS A 66 5.71 1.67 -5.48
CA LYS A 66 6.62 1.69 -6.65
C LYS A 66 5.91 1.32 -7.95
N GLN A 67 4.84 0.52 -7.87
CA GLN A 67 4.10 0.01 -9.01
C GLN A 67 2.78 0.76 -9.15
N ARG A 68 2.72 1.74 -10.04
CA ARG A 68 1.54 2.60 -10.24
C ARG A 68 0.29 1.84 -10.69
N ALA A 69 0.48 0.73 -11.42
CA ALA A 69 -0.61 -0.11 -11.93
C ALA A 69 -1.07 -1.18 -10.92
N ALA A 70 -0.47 -1.26 -9.72
CA ALA A 70 -0.82 -2.27 -8.73
C ALA A 70 -2.17 -1.92 -8.08
N ALA A 71 -3.23 -2.49 -8.64
CA ALA A 71 -4.60 -2.42 -8.15
C ALA A 71 -5.21 -3.82 -8.14
N ILE A 72 -6.19 -4.07 -7.26
CA ILE A 72 -6.87 -5.39 -7.17
C ILE A 72 -7.50 -5.75 -8.51
N GLU A 73 -8.05 -4.76 -9.22
CA GLU A 73 -8.69 -4.90 -10.52
C GLU A 73 -7.71 -5.32 -11.64
N ASN A 74 -6.42 -5.01 -11.45
CA ASN A 74 -5.36 -5.29 -12.42
C ASN A 74 -4.58 -6.59 -12.12
N ILE A 75 -5.02 -7.36 -11.13
CA ILE A 75 -4.40 -8.66 -10.84
C ILE A 75 -4.78 -9.65 -11.95
N ASP A 76 -3.77 -10.19 -12.60
CA ASP A 76 -3.97 -11.24 -13.60
C ASP A 76 -4.23 -12.60 -12.91
N TYR A 77 -5.40 -13.17 -13.19
CA TYR A 77 -5.81 -14.49 -12.74
C TYR A 77 -5.79 -15.54 -13.86
N SER A 78 -5.52 -15.14 -15.10
CA SER A 78 -5.50 -16.04 -16.25
C SER A 78 -4.26 -16.96 -16.24
N THR A 79 -3.16 -16.46 -15.70
CA THR A 79 -1.93 -17.22 -15.52
C THR A 79 -2.09 -18.18 -14.33
N PRO A 80 -1.97 -19.51 -14.53
CA PRO A 80 -2.10 -20.50 -13.45
C PRO A 80 -0.90 -20.41 -12.50
N ARG A 81 -1.07 -19.73 -11.38
CA ARG A 81 -0.01 -19.50 -10.38
C ARG A 81 -0.48 -19.65 -8.93
N GLY A 82 -1.59 -20.38 -8.74
CA GLY A 82 -2.13 -20.63 -7.39
C GLY A 82 -2.87 -19.44 -6.76
N LEU A 83 -2.89 -18.26 -7.43
CA LEU A 83 -3.58 -17.08 -6.93
C LEU A 83 -5.09 -17.20 -7.14
N ARG A 84 -5.85 -17.34 -6.06
CA ARG A 84 -7.29 -17.52 -6.08
C ARG A 84 -8.02 -16.18 -6.02
N LYS A 85 -8.90 -15.93 -7.00
CA LYS A 85 -9.65 -14.69 -7.11
C LYS A 85 -10.62 -14.48 -5.93
N ASP A 86 -11.29 -15.54 -5.48
CA ASP A 86 -12.19 -15.50 -4.33
C ASP A 86 -11.48 -15.06 -3.05
N GLN A 87 -10.31 -15.66 -2.77
CA GLN A 87 -9.47 -15.28 -1.63
C GLN A 87 -9.01 -13.83 -1.70
N VAL A 88 -8.57 -13.37 -2.87
CA VAL A 88 -8.15 -11.97 -3.05
C VAL A 88 -9.30 -11.00 -2.82
N LEU A 89 -10.51 -11.30 -3.34
CA LEU A 89 -11.69 -10.45 -3.16
C LEU A 89 -12.18 -10.42 -1.71
N GLU A 90 -12.09 -11.55 -0.99
CA GLU A 90 -12.39 -11.62 0.44
C GLU A 90 -11.43 -10.73 1.24
N LEU A 91 -10.12 -10.89 1.03
CA LEU A 91 -9.09 -10.08 1.71
C LEU A 91 -9.16 -8.60 1.32
N ALA A 92 -9.63 -8.28 0.11
CA ALA A 92 -9.85 -6.90 -0.33
C ALA A 92 -10.95 -6.15 0.45
N GLN A 93 -11.75 -6.85 1.27
CA GLN A 93 -12.69 -6.22 2.20
C GLN A 93 -11.99 -5.56 3.39
N ASN A 94 -10.68 -5.75 3.55
CA ASN A 94 -9.83 -5.14 4.58
C ASN A 94 -10.24 -5.45 6.04
N ARG A 95 -11.00 -6.54 6.29
CA ARG A 95 -11.39 -6.95 7.65
C ARG A 95 -10.17 -7.32 8.48
N TRP A 96 -9.19 -8.00 7.89
CA TRP A 96 -7.93 -8.38 8.52
C TRP A 96 -7.09 -7.16 8.95
N ILE A 97 -7.16 -6.04 8.21
CA ILE A 97 -6.48 -4.79 8.61
C ILE A 97 -7.12 -4.23 9.89
N LYS A 98 -8.46 -4.25 9.99
CA LYS A 98 -9.18 -3.83 11.20
C LYS A 98 -8.94 -4.74 12.39
N ALA A 99 -8.73 -6.03 12.13
CA ALA A 99 -8.39 -7.04 13.15
C ALA A 99 -6.91 -7.03 13.54
N HIS A 100 -6.08 -6.20 12.90
CA HIS A 100 -4.62 -6.10 13.11
C HIS A 100 -3.88 -7.42 12.81
N GLU A 101 -4.40 -8.21 11.88
CA GLU A 101 -3.82 -9.47 11.47
C GLU A 101 -2.74 -9.28 10.40
N SER A 102 -1.92 -10.33 10.19
CA SER A 102 -0.87 -10.33 9.20
C SER A 102 -1.31 -10.99 7.88
N MET A 103 -0.67 -10.60 6.77
CA MET A 103 -0.80 -11.24 5.46
C MET A 103 0.59 -11.65 4.96
N LEU A 104 0.77 -12.91 4.62
CA LEU A 104 2.00 -13.44 4.07
C LEU A 104 1.80 -13.80 2.60
N ILE A 105 2.62 -13.23 1.72
CA ILE A 105 2.57 -13.49 0.27
C ILE A 105 3.89 -14.15 -0.12
N ILE A 106 3.83 -15.45 -0.39
CA ILE A 106 5.00 -16.28 -0.61
C ILE A 106 5.05 -16.75 -2.06
N GLY A 107 6.24 -16.88 -2.62
CA GLY A 107 6.43 -17.43 -3.96
C GLY A 107 7.75 -17.05 -4.60
N PRO A 108 8.12 -17.65 -5.75
CA PRO A 108 9.40 -17.42 -6.41
C PRO A 108 9.58 -15.98 -6.91
N SER A 109 10.81 -15.64 -7.29
CA SER A 109 11.09 -14.35 -7.91
C SER A 109 10.28 -14.16 -9.19
N GLY A 110 9.77 -12.94 -9.42
CA GLY A 110 8.99 -12.64 -10.61
C GLY A 110 7.53 -13.10 -10.59
N SER A 111 7.06 -13.83 -9.57
CA SER A 111 5.69 -14.34 -9.48
C SER A 111 4.59 -13.27 -9.26
N GLY A 112 4.98 -12.00 -9.01
CA GLY A 112 4.04 -10.90 -8.81
C GLY A 112 3.70 -10.59 -7.35
N LYS A 113 4.42 -11.14 -6.36
CA LYS A 113 4.19 -10.88 -4.91
C LYS A 113 4.11 -9.39 -4.57
N SER A 114 5.12 -8.63 -4.99
CA SER A 114 5.20 -7.18 -4.72
C SER A 114 4.06 -6.41 -5.38
N PHE A 115 3.57 -6.88 -6.55
CA PHE A 115 2.41 -6.30 -7.21
C PHE A 115 1.15 -6.55 -6.39
N VAL A 116 0.91 -7.78 -5.97
CA VAL A 116 -0.24 -8.16 -5.14
C VAL A 116 -0.23 -7.42 -3.81
N ALA A 117 0.93 -7.35 -3.13
CA ALA A 117 1.06 -6.62 -1.87
C ALA A 117 0.72 -5.13 -2.03
N GLN A 118 1.22 -4.48 -3.09
CA GLN A 118 0.92 -3.07 -3.36
C GLN A 118 -0.52 -2.86 -3.82
N ALA A 119 -1.14 -3.84 -4.51
CA ALA A 119 -2.56 -3.80 -4.87
C ALA A 119 -3.46 -3.79 -3.62
N PHE A 120 -3.17 -4.64 -2.63
CA PHE A 120 -3.85 -4.59 -1.32
C PHE A 120 -3.58 -3.26 -0.60
N GLY A 121 -2.36 -2.76 -0.66
CA GLY A 121 -2.02 -1.45 -0.09
C GLY A 121 -2.80 -0.30 -0.71
N LEU A 122 -2.93 -0.27 -2.05
CA LEU A 122 -3.75 0.72 -2.75
C LEU A 122 -5.22 0.62 -2.34
N ASN A 123 -5.76 -0.60 -2.30
CA ASN A 123 -7.12 -0.87 -1.86
C ASN A 123 -7.37 -0.40 -0.42
N ALA A 124 -6.42 -0.63 0.49
CA ALA A 124 -6.45 -0.13 1.86
C ALA A 124 -6.46 1.41 1.90
N CYS A 125 -5.62 2.10 1.11
CA CYS A 125 -5.63 3.57 1.01
C CYS A 125 -6.98 4.10 0.53
N ARG A 126 -7.59 3.47 -0.47
CA ARG A 126 -8.93 3.81 -0.98
C ARG A 126 -10.01 3.64 0.10
N SER A 127 -9.86 2.63 0.94
CA SER A 127 -10.75 2.34 2.08
C SER A 127 -10.46 3.20 3.33
N GLY A 128 -9.55 4.16 3.24
CA GLY A 128 -9.28 5.12 4.32
C GLY A 128 -8.13 4.78 5.25
N PHE A 129 -7.48 3.62 5.10
CA PHE A 129 -6.35 3.22 5.94
C PHE A 129 -5.06 3.92 5.55
N SER A 130 -4.23 4.22 6.55
CA SER A 130 -2.85 4.65 6.32
C SER A 130 -1.98 3.44 6.00
N VAL A 131 -1.16 3.56 4.95
CA VAL A 131 -0.30 2.47 4.47
C VAL A 131 1.13 2.98 4.31
N GLN A 132 2.11 2.13 4.65
CA GLN A 132 3.52 2.35 4.34
C GLN A 132 4.07 1.10 3.65
N TYR A 133 4.65 1.27 2.46
CA TYR A 133 5.38 0.23 1.76
C TYR A 133 6.87 0.45 1.91
N LEU A 134 7.58 -0.56 2.37
CA LEU A 134 9.05 -0.57 2.51
C LEU A 134 9.58 -1.93 2.03
N ARG A 135 10.71 -1.92 1.33
CA ARG A 135 11.48 -3.14 1.14
C ARG A 135 12.29 -3.43 2.40
N MET A 136 12.49 -4.67 2.76
CA MET A 136 13.25 -5.06 3.96
C MET A 136 14.60 -4.34 4.08
N PRO A 137 15.46 -4.25 3.04
CA PRO A 137 16.71 -3.51 3.14
C PRO A 137 16.53 -2.02 3.46
N ALA A 138 15.48 -1.40 2.93
CA ALA A 138 15.18 0.01 3.20
C ALA A 138 14.70 0.23 4.64
N LEU A 139 13.91 -0.70 5.18
CA LEU A 139 13.49 -0.67 6.58
C LEU A 139 14.70 -0.78 7.53
N LEU A 140 15.61 -1.72 7.26
CA LEU A 140 16.83 -1.88 8.03
C LEU A 140 17.72 -0.63 7.98
N THR A 141 17.86 -0.01 6.81
CA THR A 141 18.57 1.26 6.66
C THR A 141 17.94 2.37 7.50
N LEU A 142 16.59 2.44 7.55
CA LEU A 142 15.88 3.41 8.39
C LEU A 142 16.19 3.22 9.88
N PHE A 143 16.28 1.97 10.37
CA PHE A 143 16.63 1.68 11.76
C PHE A 143 18.05 2.19 12.09
N VAL A 144 19.03 1.85 11.25
CA VAL A 144 20.42 2.29 11.42
C VAL A 144 20.50 3.83 11.45
N GLN A 145 19.87 4.50 10.51
CA GLN A 145 19.85 5.97 10.44
C GLN A 145 19.18 6.58 11.67
N ALA A 146 18.04 6.02 12.11
CA ALA A 146 17.31 6.52 13.26
C ALA A 146 18.11 6.34 14.58
N ARG A 147 18.83 5.23 14.74
CA ARG A 147 19.74 5.04 15.88
C ARG A 147 20.87 6.05 15.87
N ALA A 148 21.52 6.25 14.72
CA ALA A 148 22.59 7.25 14.57
C ALA A 148 22.13 8.69 14.86
N GLN A 149 20.87 9.01 14.59
CA GLN A 149 20.26 10.33 14.80
C GLN A 149 19.56 10.48 16.17
N GLY A 150 19.54 9.45 17.01
CA GLY A 150 18.79 9.46 18.28
C GLY A 150 17.28 9.59 18.12
N THR A 151 16.73 9.15 16.97
CA THR A 151 15.30 9.26 16.65
C THR A 151 14.59 7.90 16.54
N TYR A 152 15.24 6.85 17.05
CA TYR A 152 14.77 5.47 16.92
C TYR A 152 13.36 5.24 17.50
N ASP A 153 13.11 5.67 18.74
CA ASP A 153 11.79 5.55 19.37
C ASP A 153 10.71 6.30 18.61
N ARG A 154 11.04 7.45 18.02
CA ARG A 154 10.13 8.22 17.18
C ARG A 154 9.79 7.45 15.90
N LEU A 155 10.77 6.75 15.32
CA LEU A 155 10.55 5.88 14.15
C LEU A 155 9.60 4.73 14.51
N LEU A 156 9.84 4.00 15.59
CA LEU A 156 9.00 2.90 16.05
C LEU A 156 7.56 3.37 16.27
N LYS A 157 7.35 4.43 17.05
CA LYS A 157 6.03 5.03 17.29
C LYS A 157 5.34 5.50 15.99
N ARG A 158 6.10 5.98 15.01
CA ARG A 158 5.56 6.34 13.69
C ARG A 158 5.10 5.10 12.92
N LEU A 159 5.91 4.04 12.92
CA LEU A 159 5.55 2.77 12.28
C LEU A 159 4.33 2.13 12.96
N ALA A 160 4.24 2.18 14.28
CA ALA A 160 3.10 1.65 15.04
C ALA A 160 1.76 2.34 14.69
N LYS A 161 1.77 3.63 14.36
CA LYS A 161 0.56 4.39 14.00
C LYS A 161 0.03 4.10 12.57
N ILE A 162 0.78 3.39 11.74
CA ILE A 162 0.37 3.05 10.38
C ILE A 162 -0.57 1.83 10.44
N ASN A 163 -1.77 1.93 9.85
CA ASN A 163 -2.73 0.83 9.87
C ASN A 163 -2.19 -0.43 9.15
N LEU A 164 -1.50 -0.26 8.02
CA LEU A 164 -0.91 -1.36 7.27
C LEU A 164 0.55 -1.06 6.92
N LEU A 165 1.48 -1.83 7.46
CA LEU A 165 2.88 -1.84 7.05
C LEU A 165 3.11 -2.98 6.06
N ILE A 166 3.64 -2.68 4.88
CA ILE A 166 4.04 -3.69 3.89
C ILE A 166 5.56 -3.77 3.88
N VAL A 167 6.09 -4.93 4.27
CA VAL A 167 7.51 -5.28 4.22
C VAL A 167 7.74 -6.21 3.04
N ASP A 168 8.31 -5.67 1.98
CA ASP A 168 8.57 -6.42 0.74
C ASP A 168 10.00 -6.97 0.71
N ASP A 169 10.20 -8.09 0.03
CA ASP A 169 11.49 -8.77 -0.09
C ASP A 169 12.09 -9.23 1.26
N PHE A 170 11.26 -9.73 2.17
CA PHE A 170 11.74 -10.39 3.39
C PHE A 170 12.54 -11.65 3.03
N ALA A 171 13.60 -11.90 3.78
CA ALA A 171 14.53 -13.02 3.59
C ALA A 171 15.27 -13.02 2.23
N LEU A 172 15.48 -11.83 1.62
CA LEU A 172 16.29 -11.71 0.40
C LEU A 172 17.80 -11.72 0.68
N GLY A 173 18.23 -11.35 1.88
CA GLY A 173 19.63 -11.34 2.34
C GLY A 173 19.69 -11.65 3.82
N SER A 174 20.87 -12.01 4.34
CA SER A 174 21.06 -12.32 5.76
C SER A 174 20.82 -11.09 6.66
N LEU A 175 20.35 -11.33 7.87
CA LEU A 175 20.19 -10.31 8.92
C LEU A 175 21.25 -10.47 10.00
N SER A 176 21.89 -9.38 10.40
CA SER A 176 22.70 -9.36 11.61
C SER A 176 21.82 -9.39 12.87
N ASP A 177 22.37 -9.79 14.00
CA ASP A 177 21.62 -9.85 15.25
C ASP A 177 21.02 -8.51 15.69
N PRO A 178 21.72 -7.37 15.55
CA PRO A 178 21.09 -6.06 15.78
C PRO A 178 19.89 -5.78 14.85
N GLN A 179 19.97 -6.19 13.59
CA GLN A 179 18.86 -6.01 12.64
C GLN A 179 17.65 -6.87 12.97
N LYS A 180 17.86 -8.11 13.45
CA LYS A 180 16.78 -8.99 13.93
C LYS A 180 16.11 -8.37 15.16
N GLN A 181 16.89 -7.81 16.08
CA GLN A 181 16.37 -7.14 17.27
C GLN A 181 15.56 -5.89 16.90
N ASP A 182 16.07 -5.03 16.01
CA ASP A 182 15.34 -3.85 15.51
C ASP A 182 14.01 -4.25 14.83
N PHE A 183 14.03 -5.34 14.07
CA PHE A 183 12.84 -5.85 13.41
C PHE A 183 11.83 -6.41 14.42
N LEU A 184 12.30 -7.16 15.43
CA LEU A 184 11.44 -7.64 16.52
C LEU A 184 10.78 -6.46 17.25
N GLU A 185 11.54 -5.45 17.66
CA GLU A 185 11.01 -4.27 18.36
C GLU A 185 9.93 -3.56 17.52
N ALA A 186 10.18 -3.41 16.20
CA ALA A 186 9.20 -2.80 15.31
C ALA A 186 7.90 -3.61 15.18
N ILE A 187 7.99 -4.95 15.24
CA ILE A 187 6.81 -5.83 15.21
C ILE A 187 6.08 -5.79 16.54
N GLU A 188 6.80 -5.79 17.65
CA GLU A 188 6.22 -5.70 19.00
C GLU A 188 5.43 -4.41 19.20
N GLU A 189 5.98 -3.26 18.81
CA GLU A 189 5.28 -1.98 18.87
C GLU A 189 4.00 -1.93 17.99
N ARG A 190 3.91 -2.82 16.97
CA ARG A 190 2.76 -2.92 16.09
C ARG A 190 1.76 -3.98 16.51
N TYR A 191 2.18 -4.93 17.33
CA TYR A 191 1.32 -6.05 17.72
C TYR A 191 0.03 -5.57 18.37
N GLY A 192 -1.12 -6.03 17.86
CA GLY A 192 -2.45 -5.59 18.31
C GLY A 192 -2.84 -4.15 17.96
N SER A 193 -1.98 -3.39 17.24
CA SER A 193 -2.26 -1.98 16.89
C SER A 193 -2.23 -1.70 15.39
N GLY A 194 -1.64 -2.59 14.57
CA GLY A 194 -1.58 -2.40 13.13
C GLY A 194 -1.28 -3.70 12.38
N ALA A 195 -1.86 -3.82 11.20
CA ALA A 195 -1.68 -4.97 10.31
C ALA A 195 -0.30 -4.94 9.63
N LEU A 196 0.18 -6.16 9.28
CA LEU A 196 1.46 -6.35 8.60
C LEU A 196 1.28 -7.19 7.35
N THR A 197 1.85 -6.78 6.22
CA THR A 197 2.00 -7.63 5.04
C THR A 197 3.47 -7.91 4.81
N ILE A 198 3.84 -9.17 4.65
CA ILE A 198 5.20 -9.59 4.31
C ILE A 198 5.18 -10.32 2.99
N THR A 199 6.09 -9.96 2.07
CA THR A 199 6.36 -10.77 0.90
C THR A 199 7.70 -11.48 1.03
N SER A 200 7.78 -12.74 0.66
CA SER A 200 9.03 -13.51 0.70
C SER A 200 9.15 -14.51 -0.45
N GLN A 201 10.39 -14.76 -0.85
CA GLN A 201 10.70 -15.86 -1.74
C GLN A 201 10.92 -17.18 -0.95
N LEU A 202 11.32 -17.03 0.30
CA LEU A 202 11.57 -18.13 1.21
C LEU A 202 10.23 -18.64 1.79
N PRO A 203 9.96 -19.96 1.76
CA PRO A 203 8.81 -20.54 2.44
C PRO A 203 8.80 -20.22 3.95
N VAL A 204 7.60 -20.12 4.53
CA VAL A 204 7.47 -19.75 5.97
C VAL A 204 8.16 -20.75 6.89
N ILE A 205 8.20 -22.03 6.50
CA ILE A 205 8.83 -23.10 7.28
C ILE A 205 10.33 -22.86 7.49
N ASP A 206 10.98 -22.19 6.54
CA ASP A 206 12.42 -21.91 6.58
C ASP A 206 12.76 -20.59 7.29
N TRP A 207 11.75 -19.81 7.72
CA TRP A 207 11.99 -18.49 8.33
C TRP A 207 12.68 -18.59 9.69
N HIS A 208 12.44 -19.65 10.45
CA HIS A 208 13.09 -19.85 11.74
C HIS A 208 14.61 -20.02 11.58
N GLU A 209 15.04 -20.84 10.62
CA GLU A 209 16.44 -21.03 10.28
C GLU A 209 17.06 -19.73 9.72
N TYR A 210 16.36 -19.06 8.81
CA TYR A 210 16.79 -17.78 8.25
C TYR A 210 17.04 -16.72 9.33
N LEU A 211 16.20 -16.65 10.36
CA LEU A 211 16.36 -15.76 11.51
C LEU A 211 17.45 -16.20 12.48
N GLY A 212 18.07 -17.37 12.25
CA GLY A 212 19.15 -17.92 13.07
C GLY A 212 18.69 -18.67 14.30
N GLY A 213 17.41 -19.01 14.38
CA GLY A 213 16.85 -19.75 15.49
C GLY A 213 16.76 -18.99 16.82
N GLY A 214 16.36 -19.70 17.87
CA GLY A 214 16.33 -19.18 19.25
C GLY A 214 15.22 -18.17 19.52
N ARG A 215 15.25 -17.54 20.70
CA ARG A 215 14.15 -16.74 21.26
C ARG A 215 13.71 -15.56 20.38
N VAL A 216 14.65 -14.91 19.68
CA VAL A 216 14.30 -13.78 18.81
C VAL A 216 13.53 -14.26 17.59
N ALA A 217 13.95 -15.37 16.98
CA ALA A 217 13.25 -15.99 15.86
C ALA A 217 11.84 -16.45 16.28
N ASP A 218 11.74 -17.15 17.41
CA ASP A 218 10.47 -17.60 17.98
C ASP A 218 9.52 -16.42 18.20
N ALA A 219 9.99 -15.33 18.82
CA ALA A 219 9.20 -14.15 19.12
C ALA A 219 8.72 -13.43 17.86
N ILE A 220 9.56 -13.31 16.81
CA ILE A 220 9.18 -12.73 15.53
C ILE A 220 8.09 -13.59 14.88
N LEU A 221 8.31 -14.89 14.79
CA LEU A 221 7.39 -15.80 14.09
C LEU A 221 6.05 -15.94 14.79
N ASP A 222 6.03 -15.99 16.11
CA ASP A 222 4.80 -16.03 16.90
C ASP A 222 3.88 -14.85 16.54
N ARG A 223 4.42 -13.65 16.44
CA ARG A 223 3.65 -12.43 16.14
C ARG A 223 3.24 -12.28 14.67
N ILE A 224 4.03 -12.85 13.76
CA ILE A 224 3.78 -12.68 12.32
C ILE A 224 2.91 -13.81 11.76
N VAL A 225 3.16 -15.06 12.21
CA VAL A 225 2.64 -16.26 11.55
C VAL A 225 1.35 -16.73 12.19
N HIS A 226 1.19 -16.57 13.52
CA HIS A 226 0.10 -17.19 14.26
C HIS A 226 -1.30 -16.76 13.79
N ALA A 227 -1.52 -15.46 13.57
CA ALA A 227 -2.77 -14.91 13.04
C ALA A 227 -2.54 -14.33 11.64
N SER A 228 -2.15 -15.19 10.67
CA SER A 228 -1.81 -14.72 9.34
C SER A 228 -2.65 -15.35 8.24
N HIS A 229 -3.09 -14.51 7.30
CA HIS A 229 -3.61 -14.95 6.01
C HIS A 229 -2.44 -15.26 5.07
N ARG A 230 -2.51 -16.38 4.36
CA ARG A 230 -1.45 -16.80 3.44
C ARG A 230 -1.91 -16.79 2.01
N ILE A 231 -1.11 -16.18 1.14
CA ILE A 231 -1.25 -16.21 -0.31
C ILE A 231 0.03 -16.85 -0.85
N GLU A 232 -0.08 -18.04 -1.39
CA GLU A 232 1.03 -18.74 -2.02
C GLU A 232 0.91 -18.60 -3.53
N ILE A 233 1.94 -18.02 -4.15
CA ILE A 233 2.00 -17.83 -5.59
C ILE A 233 3.07 -18.74 -6.14
N SER A 234 2.64 -19.76 -6.89
CA SER A 234 3.51 -20.67 -7.62
C SER A 234 3.52 -20.28 -9.10
N SER A 235 4.62 -19.81 -9.63
CA SER A 235 4.73 -19.52 -11.07
C SER A 235 6.01 -20.13 -11.61
N LYS A 236 5.90 -20.82 -12.75
CA LYS A 236 7.06 -21.29 -13.52
C LYS A 236 7.65 -20.15 -14.36
N ASP A 237 6.80 -19.17 -14.74
CA ASP A 237 7.17 -18.06 -15.61
C ASP A 237 7.17 -16.73 -14.85
N SER A 238 8.10 -15.85 -15.20
CA SER A 238 8.19 -14.52 -14.62
C SER A 238 7.09 -13.61 -15.17
N MET A 239 6.32 -12.97 -14.26
CA MET A 239 5.33 -11.93 -14.62
C MET A 239 5.97 -10.60 -15.04
N ARG A 240 7.30 -10.52 -15.06
CA ARG A 240 8.00 -9.36 -15.65
C ARG A 240 7.84 -9.45 -17.17
N LYS A 241 7.25 -8.41 -17.78
CA LYS A 241 7.15 -8.34 -19.25
C LYS A 241 8.55 -8.60 -19.83
N PRO A 242 8.70 -9.48 -20.87
CA PRO A 242 9.94 -9.57 -21.59
C PRO A 242 10.34 -8.15 -22.07
N ARG A 243 11.59 -7.81 -21.98
CA ARG A 243 12.11 -6.68 -22.77
C ARG A 243 11.75 -6.98 -24.21
N LEU A 244 10.99 -6.10 -24.86
CA LEU A 244 10.83 -6.15 -26.32
C LEU A 244 12.25 -6.17 -26.87
N ASP A 245 12.65 -7.26 -27.49
CA ASP A 245 13.87 -7.33 -28.26
C ASP A 245 13.75 -6.24 -29.32
N LEU A 246 14.58 -5.22 -29.21
CA LEU A 246 14.76 -4.26 -30.30
C LEU A 246 15.22 -5.07 -31.51
N PRO A 247 14.56 -4.96 -32.68
CA PRO A 247 15.00 -5.65 -33.85
C PRO A 247 16.47 -5.26 -34.11
N HIS A 248 17.34 -6.25 -34.19
CA HIS A 248 18.72 -6.05 -34.67
C HIS A 248 18.64 -5.30 -35.99
N ALA A 249 19.11 -4.06 -36.00
CA ALA A 249 19.33 -3.33 -37.23
C ALA A 249 20.19 -4.21 -38.16
N GLY A 250 19.60 -4.57 -39.28
CA GLY A 250 20.22 -5.49 -40.22
C GLY A 250 21.61 -5.03 -40.60
N GLN A 251 22.51 -5.97 -40.59
CA GLN A 251 23.72 -5.89 -41.41
C GLN A 251 23.28 -5.72 -42.86
N SER A 252 23.46 -4.54 -43.41
CA SER A 252 23.47 -4.35 -44.85
C SER A 252 24.82 -4.77 -45.35
N ASP A 253 24.86 -5.94 -45.94
CA ASP A 253 25.92 -6.28 -46.92
C ASP A 253 25.88 -5.28 -48.07
N ILE A 254 26.98 -4.60 -48.32
CA ILE A 254 27.61 -4.37 -49.63
C ILE A 254 29.08 -4.00 -49.38
#